data_657694ba04969a806e7f7dfcf978ba60
#
_entry.id   657694ba04969a806e7f7dfcf978ba60
#
_cell.length_a   1.000
_cell.length_b   1.000
_cell.length_c   1.000
_cell.angle_alpha   90.00
_cell.angle_beta   90.00
_cell.angle_gamma   90.00
#
_symmetry.space_group_name_H-M   'P 1'
#
loop_
_entity.id
_entity.type
_entity.pdbx_description
1 polymer ?
#
loop_
_entity_poly.entity_id
_entity_poly.type
_entity_poly.pdbx_seq_one_letter_code
_entity_poly.pdbx_strand_id
1 'polypeptide(L)'
;MATSNQHFLVLYPGSRKEIQVELLTLKKADLIIRALNHKLRLQIIRLLHDKDELTVTEIYVKLRLEQSVASQHLAILRRAGIVKTRRDGKFIYYSISPSRIDEIFKISKTLVV
;
A
#
# COMPACT_ATOMS: atom_id res chain seq x y z
N MET A 1 -5.75 33.81 1.89
CA MET A 1 -4.33 33.73 2.25
C MET A 1 -4.00 32.30 2.73
N ALA A 2 -2.86 31.80 2.36
CA ALA A 2 -2.40 30.47 2.77
C ALA A 2 -1.25 30.58 3.76
N THR A 3 -1.17 29.65 4.70
CA THR A 3 -0.02 29.49 5.57
C THR A 3 0.45 28.07 5.50
N SER A 4 1.72 27.84 5.77
CA SER A 4 2.26 26.49 5.80
C SER A 4 3.38 26.41 6.83
N ASN A 5 3.51 25.26 7.43
CA ASN A 5 4.59 24.92 8.32
C ASN A 5 5.03 23.49 8.01
N GLN A 6 5.93 22.91 8.81
CA GLN A 6 6.42 21.57 8.53
C GLN A 6 5.37 20.45 8.70
N HIS A 7 4.21 20.75 9.30
CA HIS A 7 3.18 19.76 9.60
C HIS A 7 1.89 19.96 8.81
N PHE A 8 1.52 21.20 8.52
CA PHE A 8 0.23 21.53 7.91
C PHE A 8 0.37 22.57 6.81
N LEU A 9 -0.43 22.41 5.77
CA LEU A 9 -0.80 23.48 4.86
C LEU A 9 -2.18 23.97 5.29
N VAL A 10 -2.32 25.26 5.59
CA VAL A 10 -3.58 25.85 6.03
C VAL A 10 -4.00 26.92 5.03
N LEU A 11 -5.19 26.75 4.45
CA LEU A 11 -5.78 27.69 3.51
C LEU A 11 -6.91 28.45 4.20
N TYR A 12 -7.03 29.74 3.95
CA TYR A 12 -8.06 30.64 4.51
C TYR A 12 -8.17 30.54 6.04
N PRO A 13 -7.04 30.69 6.77
CA PRO A 13 -7.04 30.50 8.22
C PRO A 13 -8.01 31.44 8.94
N GLY A 14 -8.74 30.88 9.91
CA GLY A 14 -9.70 31.65 10.71
C GLY A 14 -11.03 31.93 10.04
N SER A 15 -11.25 31.47 8.81
CA SER A 15 -12.51 31.68 8.08
C SER A 15 -13.34 30.41 8.08
N ARG A 16 -14.61 30.54 7.59
CA ARG A 16 -15.49 29.38 7.40
C ARG A 16 -14.99 28.45 6.30
N LYS A 17 -14.09 28.94 5.43
CA LYS A 17 -13.55 28.17 4.30
C LYS A 17 -12.21 27.56 4.65
N GLU A 18 -11.81 27.61 5.90
CA GLU A 18 -10.51 27.08 6.31
C GLU A 18 -10.34 25.62 5.90
N ILE A 19 -9.19 25.33 5.28
CA ILE A 19 -8.80 23.99 4.90
C ILE A 19 -7.45 23.70 5.56
N GLN A 20 -7.39 22.60 6.27
CA GLN A 20 -6.15 22.14 6.90
C GLN A 20 -5.72 20.84 6.26
N VAL A 21 -4.51 20.83 5.69
CA VAL A 21 -3.91 19.63 5.09
C VAL A 21 -2.76 19.18 5.99
N GLU A 22 -2.96 18.07 6.65
CA GLU A 22 -1.89 17.46 7.43
C GLU A 22 -0.93 16.74 6.49
N LEU A 23 0.31 17.22 6.44
CA LEU A 23 1.30 16.72 5.48
C LEU A 23 1.68 15.27 5.73
N LEU A 24 1.69 14.82 6.99
CA LEU A 24 1.99 13.42 7.31
C LEU A 24 0.90 12.47 6.78
N THR A 25 -0.36 12.85 6.92
CA THR A 25 -1.48 12.08 6.36
C THR A 25 -1.36 11.95 4.84
N LEU A 26 -1.05 13.07 4.17
CA LEU A 26 -0.87 13.09 2.73
C LEU A 26 0.29 12.19 2.31
N LYS A 27 1.42 12.25 3.02
CA LYS A 27 2.59 11.41 2.75
C LYS A 27 2.27 9.93 2.93
N LYS A 28 1.55 9.57 3.98
CA LYS A 28 1.15 8.17 4.22
C LYS A 28 0.21 7.66 3.15
N ALA A 29 -0.75 8.48 2.71
CA ALA A 29 -1.67 8.12 1.63
C ALA A 29 -0.91 7.89 0.32
N ASP A 30 0.04 8.75 0.00
CA ASP A 30 0.89 8.60 -1.19
C ASP A 30 1.66 7.28 -1.16
N LEU A 31 2.25 6.92 -0.01
CA LEU A 31 2.97 5.64 0.14
C LEU A 31 2.07 4.43 -0.08
N ILE A 32 0.82 4.49 0.38
CA ILE A 32 -0.14 3.39 0.19
C ILE A 32 -0.49 3.23 -1.28
N ILE A 33 -0.77 4.33 -1.99
CA ILE A 33 -1.07 4.30 -3.42
C ILE A 33 0.13 3.77 -4.21
N ARG A 34 1.34 4.25 -3.88
CA ARG A 34 2.57 3.78 -4.52
C ARG A 34 2.86 2.31 -4.24
N ALA A 35 2.46 1.81 -3.07
CA ALA A 35 2.64 0.41 -2.74
C ALA A 35 1.89 -0.49 -3.71
N LEU A 36 0.68 -0.08 -4.13
CA LEU A 36 -0.11 -0.82 -5.11
C LEU A 36 0.40 -0.58 -6.53
N ASN A 37 0.80 0.64 -6.87
CA ASN A 37 1.18 1.03 -8.23
C ASN A 37 2.64 0.74 -8.52
N HIS A 38 3.00 -0.52 -8.65
CA HIS A 38 4.36 -0.95 -8.97
C HIS A 38 4.30 -2.27 -9.73
N LYS A 39 4.99 -2.34 -10.86
CA LYS A 39 4.92 -3.49 -11.78
C LYS A 39 5.16 -4.83 -11.07
N LEU A 40 6.22 -4.93 -10.30
CA LEU A 40 6.59 -6.19 -9.63
C LEU A 40 5.60 -6.53 -8.51
N ARG A 41 5.15 -5.54 -7.74
CA ARG A 41 4.16 -5.77 -6.70
C ARG A 41 2.81 -6.18 -7.27
N LEU A 42 2.42 -5.66 -8.43
CA LEU A 42 1.22 -6.14 -9.13
C LEU A 42 1.37 -7.60 -9.56
N GLN A 43 2.56 -8.03 -9.97
CA GLN A 43 2.82 -9.44 -10.28
C GLN A 43 2.67 -10.32 -9.05
N ILE A 44 3.17 -9.88 -7.89
CA ILE A 44 3.01 -10.59 -6.63
C ILE A 44 1.53 -10.74 -6.27
N ILE A 45 0.76 -9.66 -6.42
CA ILE A 45 -0.68 -9.67 -6.13
C ILE A 45 -1.40 -10.65 -7.04
N ARG A 46 -1.11 -10.65 -8.33
CA ARG A 46 -1.71 -11.61 -9.28
C ARG A 46 -1.39 -13.05 -8.91
N LEU A 47 -0.14 -13.31 -8.55
CA LEU A 47 0.28 -14.64 -8.14
C LEU A 47 -0.46 -15.11 -6.89
N LEU A 48 -0.55 -14.26 -5.88
CA LEU A 48 -1.28 -14.57 -4.64
C LEU A 48 -2.77 -14.76 -4.87
N HIS A 49 -3.35 -13.97 -5.78
CA HIS A 49 -4.75 -14.15 -6.17
C HIS A 49 -4.98 -15.54 -6.78
N ASP A 50 -4.09 -15.97 -7.67
CA ASP A 50 -4.23 -17.24 -8.37
C ASP A 50 -4.00 -18.46 -7.47
N LYS A 51 -3.15 -18.33 -6.45
CA LYS A 51 -2.73 -19.44 -5.58
C LYS A 51 -3.31 -19.38 -4.18
N ASP A 52 -4.10 -18.37 -3.86
CA ASP A 52 -4.69 -18.08 -2.55
C ASP A 52 -3.67 -17.64 -1.52
N GLU A 53 -2.74 -18.47 -1.14
CA GLU A 53 -1.65 -18.07 -0.24
C GLU A 53 -0.37 -18.82 -0.55
N LEU A 54 0.76 -18.15 -0.35
CA LEU A 54 2.09 -18.69 -0.61
C LEU A 54 3.07 -18.22 0.46
N THR A 55 4.10 -19.02 0.68
CA THR A 55 5.26 -18.58 1.49
C THR A 55 6.15 -17.66 0.66
N VAL A 56 7.04 -16.92 1.35
CA VAL A 56 8.00 -16.06 0.63
C VAL A 56 8.87 -16.86 -0.34
N THR A 57 9.28 -18.07 0.07
CA THR A 57 10.08 -18.96 -0.80
C THR A 57 9.33 -19.30 -2.09
N GLU A 58 8.08 -19.70 -1.96
CA GLU A 58 7.25 -20.01 -3.14
C GLU A 58 7.10 -18.79 -4.05
N ILE A 59 6.93 -17.60 -3.48
CA ILE A 59 6.78 -16.37 -4.24
C ILE A 59 8.05 -16.06 -5.04
N TYR A 60 9.22 -16.03 -4.39
CA TYR A 60 10.43 -15.63 -5.11
C TYR A 60 10.89 -16.68 -6.10
N VAL A 61 10.64 -17.96 -5.83
CA VAL A 61 10.94 -19.03 -6.79
C VAL A 61 10.06 -18.91 -8.03
N LYS A 62 8.76 -18.76 -7.85
CA LYS A 62 7.80 -18.66 -8.97
C LYS A 62 8.05 -17.41 -9.84
N LEU A 63 8.40 -16.29 -9.23
CA LEU A 63 8.65 -15.04 -9.95
C LEU A 63 10.11 -14.86 -10.36
N ARG A 64 10.97 -15.81 -10.03
CA ARG A 64 12.41 -15.77 -10.35
C ARG A 64 13.08 -14.51 -9.81
N LEU A 65 12.80 -14.20 -8.55
CA LEU A 65 13.38 -13.05 -7.85
C LEU A 65 14.41 -13.52 -6.85
N GLU A 66 15.28 -12.61 -6.45
CA GLU A 66 16.12 -12.83 -5.27
C GLU A 66 15.22 -12.76 -4.03
N GLN A 67 15.56 -13.55 -3.01
CA GLN A 67 14.80 -13.59 -1.75
C GLN A 67 14.68 -12.19 -1.12
N SER A 68 15.78 -11.44 -1.07
CA SER A 68 15.78 -10.10 -0.48
C SER A 68 14.84 -9.13 -1.20
N VAL A 69 14.77 -9.24 -2.52
CA VAL A 69 13.88 -8.40 -3.34
C VAL A 69 12.41 -8.73 -3.05
N ALA A 70 12.08 -10.01 -3.05
CA ALA A 70 10.72 -10.45 -2.72
C ALA A 70 10.31 -10.01 -1.31
N SER A 71 11.21 -10.18 -0.34
CA SER A 71 10.95 -9.80 1.05
C SER A 71 10.71 -8.30 1.21
N GLN A 72 11.47 -7.47 0.50
CA GLN A 72 11.29 -6.01 0.52
C GLN A 72 9.93 -5.60 -0.04
N HIS A 73 9.54 -6.18 -1.17
CA HIS A 73 8.23 -5.88 -1.78
C HIS A 73 7.08 -6.35 -0.92
N LEU A 74 7.20 -7.53 -0.31
CA LEU A 74 6.18 -8.04 0.60
C LEU A 74 6.04 -7.19 1.86
N ALA A 75 7.15 -6.67 2.39
CA ALA A 75 7.11 -5.75 3.52
C ALA A 75 6.38 -4.45 3.19
N ILE A 76 6.59 -3.90 1.99
CA ILE A 76 5.88 -2.70 1.51
C ILE A 76 4.38 -2.99 1.40
N LEU A 77 4.01 -4.10 0.77
CA LEU A 77 2.61 -4.51 0.60
C LEU A 77 1.93 -4.74 1.96
N ARG A 78 2.63 -5.36 2.90
CA ARG A 78 2.09 -5.63 4.22
C ARG A 78 1.84 -4.35 5.02
N ARG A 79 2.79 -3.41 5.02
CA ARG A 79 2.62 -2.12 5.70
C ARG A 79 1.45 -1.32 5.15
N ALA A 80 1.17 -1.43 3.86
CA ALA A 80 0.03 -0.77 3.22
C ALA A 80 -1.29 -1.53 3.43
N GLY A 81 -1.26 -2.71 4.07
CA GLY A 81 -2.45 -3.51 4.30
C GLY A 81 -2.94 -4.28 3.08
N ILE A 82 -2.17 -4.28 1.99
CA ILE A 82 -2.55 -4.94 0.73
C ILE A 82 -2.42 -6.45 0.82
N VAL A 83 -1.43 -6.92 1.57
CA VAL A 83 -1.28 -8.33 1.90
C VAL A 83 -1.34 -8.53 3.40
N LYS A 84 -1.76 -9.71 3.81
CA LYS A 84 -1.80 -10.16 5.19
C LYS A 84 -1.03 -11.46 5.31
N THR A 85 -0.68 -11.81 6.55
CA THR A 85 0.12 -13.00 6.82
C THR A 85 -0.61 -13.93 7.79
N ARG A 86 -0.33 -15.22 7.66
CA ARG A 86 -0.77 -16.26 8.57
C ARG A 86 0.41 -17.13 8.91
N ARG A 87 0.61 -17.40 10.20
CA ARG A 87 1.68 -18.26 10.64
C ARG A 87 1.17 -19.69 10.87
N ASP A 88 1.92 -20.66 10.36
CA ASP A 88 1.68 -22.07 10.62
C ASP A 88 3.01 -22.74 10.90
N GLY A 89 3.31 -22.97 12.18
CA GLY A 89 4.62 -23.48 12.61
C GLY A 89 5.73 -22.51 12.26
N LYS A 90 6.70 -22.97 11.49
CA LYS A 90 7.84 -22.17 11.03
C LYS A 90 7.55 -21.43 9.72
N PHE A 91 6.38 -21.67 9.10
CA PHE A 91 6.03 -21.06 7.83
C PHE A 91 5.15 -19.84 8.03
N ILE A 92 5.40 -18.82 7.22
CA ILE A 92 4.54 -17.63 7.12
C ILE A 92 3.96 -17.61 5.72
N TYR A 93 2.62 -17.60 5.64
CA TYR A 93 1.88 -17.55 4.39
C TYR A 93 1.37 -16.14 4.15
N TYR A 94 1.52 -15.69 2.91
CA TYR A 94 1.05 -14.38 2.46
C TYR A 94 -0.19 -14.57 1.61
N SER A 95 -1.17 -13.70 1.79
CA SER A 95 -2.38 -13.65 0.98
C SER A 95 -2.78 -12.20 0.76
N ILE A 96 -3.58 -11.94 -0.28
CA ILE A 96 -4.05 -10.58 -0.55
C ILE A 96 -5.20 -10.21 0.38
N SER A 97 -5.40 -8.90 0.55
CA SER A 97 -6.59 -8.34 1.19
C SER A 97 -7.43 -7.65 0.10
N PRO A 98 -8.41 -8.35 -0.50
CA PRO A 98 -9.21 -7.78 -1.58
C PRO A 98 -9.95 -6.50 -1.18
N SER A 99 -10.45 -6.45 0.05
CA SER A 99 -11.15 -5.26 0.55
C SER A 99 -10.25 -4.03 0.60
N ARG A 100 -8.99 -4.22 0.98
CA ARG A 100 -8.02 -3.11 1.02
C ARG A 100 -7.65 -2.63 -0.37
N ILE A 101 -7.45 -3.54 -1.30
CA ILE A 101 -7.15 -3.21 -2.70
C ILE A 101 -8.31 -2.44 -3.31
N ASP A 102 -9.53 -2.89 -3.09
CA ASP A 102 -10.73 -2.23 -3.58
C ASP A 102 -10.90 -0.83 -2.97
N GLU A 103 -10.64 -0.68 -1.67
CA GLU A 103 -10.68 0.61 -0.98
C GLU A 103 -9.70 1.61 -1.59
N ILE A 104 -8.46 1.18 -1.83
CA ILE A 104 -7.43 2.03 -2.44
C ILE A 104 -7.88 2.47 -3.84
N PHE A 105 -8.41 1.55 -4.64
CA PHE A 105 -8.87 1.87 -5.99
C PHE A 105 -10.04 2.84 -5.98
N LYS A 106 -11.03 2.63 -5.11
CA LYS A 106 -12.21 3.50 -5.02
C LYS A 106 -11.82 4.93 -4.63
N ILE A 107 -10.92 5.08 -3.68
CA ILE A 107 -10.40 6.39 -3.29
C ILE A 107 -9.65 7.04 -4.45
N SER A 108 -8.77 6.27 -5.10
CA SER A 108 -8.00 6.76 -6.26
C SER A 108 -8.92 7.19 -7.39
N LYS A 109 -9.99 6.45 -7.63
CA LYS A 109 -10.99 6.75 -8.66
C LYS A 109 -11.66 8.10 -8.42
N THR A 110 -11.94 8.43 -7.15
CA THR A 110 -12.53 9.75 -6.83
C THR A 110 -11.59 10.91 -7.13
N LEU A 111 -10.28 10.69 -7.06
CA LEU A 111 -9.28 11.72 -7.31
C LEU A 111 -9.12 12.07 -8.79
N VAL A 112 -9.45 11.15 -9.68
CA VAL A 112 -9.21 11.30 -11.13
C VAL A 112 -10.47 11.57 -11.95
N VAL A 113 -11.57 11.79 -11.29
CA VAL A 113 -12.85 12.11 -11.97
C VAL A 113 -12.93 13.59 -12.31
#